data_31cf7e011e7c8f81a61cd6e6d0e298a8
#
_entry.id   31cf7e011e7c8f81a61cd6e6d0e298a8
#
_cell.length_a   1.000
_cell.length_b   1.000
_cell.length_c   1.000
_cell.angle_alpha   90.00
_cell.angle_beta   90.00
_cell.angle_gamma   90.00
#
_symmetry.space_group_name_H-M   'P 1'
#
loop_
_entity.id
_entity.type
_entity.pdbx_description
1 polymer ?
#
loop_
_entity_poly.entity_id
_entity_poly.type
_entity_poly.pdbx_seq_one_letter_code
_entity_poly.pdbx_strand_id
1 'polypeptide(L)'
;VWIHNMDLFYGKKGSAADQAKGDGTVDIKGDSKYVTVAYNRFWDNGKASMCGMKSETGENWITYHHNWFDHSDSRMARVRTMSVHMYNNYYQHNDVYGIGATSGSSIFMESNYFDAVKRPIMSSLQGTDAMGDGTFSGEKGGLIKAYGNVFANKPANFSYIPYAENNTSFDAYEVSDPSEQVPSSVKTLVGGTSYNNFDTNSSLMYAYAADKAEDVPSIVEGFYGA
;
A
#
# COMPACT_ATOMS: atom_id res chain seq x y z
N VAL A 1 10.17 1.11 -16.37
CA VAL A 1 8.91 1.74 -16.87
C VAL A 1 8.48 2.82 -15.89
N TRP A 2 8.00 3.94 -16.41
CA TRP A 2 7.44 5.01 -15.60
C TRP A 2 6.02 5.33 -16.06
N ILE A 3 5.05 5.17 -15.15
CA ILE A 3 3.62 5.47 -15.36
C ILE A 3 3.34 6.72 -14.54
N HIS A 4 3.11 7.86 -15.20
CA HIS A 4 3.01 9.13 -14.50
C HIS A 4 2.08 10.14 -15.18
N ASN A 5 1.62 11.11 -14.37
CA ASN A 5 0.81 12.25 -14.83
C ASN A 5 -0.48 11.83 -15.54
N MET A 6 -1.10 10.77 -15.06
CA MET A 6 -2.33 10.22 -15.64
C MET A 6 -3.52 10.45 -14.72
N ASP A 7 -4.67 10.64 -15.33
CA ASP A 7 -5.97 10.65 -14.68
C ASP A 7 -6.64 9.30 -14.94
N LEU A 8 -6.78 8.49 -13.89
CA LEU A 8 -7.13 7.06 -13.97
C LEU A 8 -8.44 6.82 -13.22
N PHE A 9 -9.53 6.54 -13.92
CA PHE A 9 -10.86 6.48 -13.33
C PHE A 9 -11.84 5.58 -14.09
N TYR A 10 -12.90 5.18 -13.39
CA TYR A 10 -14.08 4.56 -13.98
C TYR A 10 -15.31 5.48 -13.96
N GLY A 11 -15.23 6.61 -13.27
CA GLY A 11 -16.28 7.64 -13.23
C GLY A 11 -17.54 7.24 -12.49
N LYS A 12 -17.46 6.27 -11.56
CA LYS A 12 -18.60 5.79 -10.79
C LYS A 12 -18.24 5.61 -9.32
N LYS A 13 -18.78 6.43 -8.45
CA LYS A 13 -18.49 6.44 -7.01
C LYS A 13 -19.12 5.26 -6.26
N GLY A 14 -18.50 4.89 -5.12
CA GLY A 14 -19.04 3.97 -4.14
C GLY A 14 -18.69 2.50 -4.38
N SER A 15 -18.37 1.79 -3.31
CA SER A 15 -17.90 0.41 -3.31
C SER A 15 -18.94 -0.61 -3.78
N ALA A 16 -20.22 -0.32 -3.58
CA ALA A 16 -21.31 -1.18 -4.04
C ALA A 16 -21.31 -1.46 -5.55
N ALA A 17 -20.50 -0.73 -6.29
CA ALA A 17 -20.36 -0.86 -7.73
C ALA A 17 -19.03 -1.51 -8.15
N ASP A 18 -18.42 -2.36 -7.31
CA ASP A 18 -17.10 -2.95 -7.54
C ASP A 18 -16.89 -3.46 -8.98
N GLN A 19 -17.80 -4.24 -9.50
CA GLN A 19 -17.74 -4.73 -10.89
C GLN A 19 -17.99 -3.61 -11.92
N ALA A 20 -18.84 -2.66 -11.60
CA ALA A 20 -19.15 -1.54 -12.49
C ALA A 20 -18.07 -0.46 -12.47
N LYS A 21 -17.26 -0.40 -11.41
CA LYS A 21 -16.08 0.45 -11.28
C LYS A 21 -14.81 -0.17 -11.89
N GLY A 22 -14.92 -1.38 -12.39
CA GLY A 22 -13.83 -2.10 -13.00
C GLY A 22 -12.90 -2.82 -12.01
N ASP A 23 -12.00 -3.61 -12.55
CA ASP A 23 -11.10 -4.51 -11.81
C ASP A 23 -9.64 -4.24 -12.17
N GLY A 24 -9.06 -3.22 -11.60
CA GLY A 24 -7.67 -2.82 -11.81
C GLY A 24 -7.50 -1.78 -12.92
N THR A 25 -6.93 -0.63 -12.56
CA THR A 25 -6.62 0.46 -13.48
C THR A 25 -5.15 0.40 -13.91
N VAL A 26 -4.26 0.08 -12.94
CA VAL A 26 -2.83 -0.19 -13.19
C VAL A 26 -2.46 -1.50 -12.52
N ASP A 27 -2.23 -2.53 -13.31
CA ASP A 27 -1.81 -3.84 -12.83
C ASP A 27 -0.39 -4.17 -13.30
N ILE A 28 0.49 -4.51 -12.37
CA ILE A 28 1.89 -4.87 -12.60
C ILE A 28 2.03 -6.36 -12.35
N LYS A 29 2.34 -7.14 -13.39
CA LYS A 29 2.30 -8.61 -13.38
C LYS A 29 3.49 -9.22 -14.12
N GLY A 30 3.58 -10.56 -14.08
CA GLY A 30 4.49 -11.33 -14.91
C GLY A 30 5.96 -11.00 -14.66
N ASP A 31 6.33 -10.87 -13.40
CA ASP A 31 7.70 -10.59 -12.97
C ASP A 31 8.28 -9.26 -13.51
N SER A 32 7.40 -8.28 -13.78
CA SER A 32 7.80 -6.92 -14.15
C SER A 32 8.73 -6.33 -13.09
N LYS A 33 9.78 -5.62 -13.53
CA LYS A 33 10.82 -5.04 -12.66
C LYS A 33 11.02 -3.57 -12.94
N TYR A 34 11.45 -2.82 -11.92
CA TYR A 34 11.82 -1.40 -12.02
C TYR A 34 10.70 -0.55 -12.62
N VAL A 35 9.50 -0.69 -12.08
CA VAL A 35 8.35 0.12 -12.48
C VAL A 35 8.11 1.20 -11.44
N THR A 36 7.97 2.43 -11.89
CA THR A 36 7.57 3.57 -11.05
C THR A 36 6.19 4.05 -11.46
N VAL A 37 5.29 4.16 -10.50
CA VAL A 37 3.95 4.73 -10.65
C VAL A 37 3.93 6.01 -9.81
N ALA A 38 3.87 7.18 -10.47
CA ALA A 38 4.06 8.45 -9.76
C ALA A 38 3.22 9.59 -10.34
N TYR A 39 2.79 10.50 -9.47
CA TYR A 39 2.04 11.68 -9.89
C TYR A 39 0.80 11.34 -10.73
N ASN A 40 0.08 10.25 -10.36
CA ASN A 40 -1.18 9.90 -10.97
C ASN A 40 -2.32 10.17 -9.99
N ARG A 41 -3.49 10.52 -10.52
CA ARG A 41 -4.72 10.53 -9.76
C ARG A 41 -5.53 9.29 -10.11
N PHE A 42 -5.81 8.46 -9.11
CA PHE A 42 -6.72 7.32 -9.19
C PHE A 42 -8.03 7.71 -8.50
N TRP A 43 -9.11 7.89 -9.24
CA TRP A 43 -10.35 8.31 -8.64
C TRP A 43 -11.55 7.47 -9.05
N ASP A 44 -12.46 7.28 -8.10
CA ASP A 44 -13.67 6.48 -8.25
C ASP A 44 -13.41 5.05 -8.79
N ASN A 45 -12.28 4.44 -8.41
CA ASN A 45 -11.98 3.06 -8.78
C ASN A 45 -12.50 2.08 -7.71
N GLY A 46 -13.09 0.97 -8.10
CA GLY A 46 -13.40 -0.12 -7.18
C GLY A 46 -12.14 -0.83 -6.70
N LYS A 47 -11.20 -1.05 -7.64
CA LYS A 47 -9.88 -1.64 -7.39
C LYS A 47 -8.85 -0.84 -8.19
N ALA A 48 -8.01 -0.06 -7.52
CA ALA A 48 -7.13 0.87 -8.21
C ALA A 48 -5.92 0.20 -8.86
N SER A 49 -5.12 -0.55 -8.10
CA SER A 49 -3.87 -1.11 -8.62
C SER A 49 -3.50 -2.42 -7.95
N MET A 50 -2.90 -3.32 -8.70
CA MET A 50 -2.39 -4.60 -8.21
C MET A 50 -0.94 -4.83 -8.64
N CYS A 51 -0.12 -5.30 -7.70
CA CYS A 51 1.25 -5.73 -7.94
C CYS A 51 1.37 -7.22 -7.67
N GLY A 52 1.65 -8.00 -8.71
CA GLY A 52 1.87 -9.44 -8.62
C GLY A 52 0.59 -10.27 -8.69
N MET A 53 0.77 -11.49 -9.23
CA MET A 53 -0.29 -12.49 -9.35
C MET A 53 -0.05 -13.74 -8.52
N LYS A 54 1.15 -14.11 -8.18
CA LYS A 54 1.62 -15.25 -7.34
C LYS A 54 2.86 -15.95 -7.91
N SER A 55 3.28 -15.64 -9.14
CA SER A 55 4.40 -16.27 -9.84
C SER A 55 5.69 -15.44 -9.82
N GLU A 56 5.60 -14.24 -9.27
CA GLU A 56 6.73 -13.31 -9.23
C GLU A 56 7.75 -13.75 -8.17
N THR A 57 9.04 -13.39 -8.39
CA THR A 57 10.15 -13.83 -7.53
C THR A 57 10.33 -13.00 -6.26
N GLY A 58 9.69 -11.84 -6.17
CA GLY A 58 9.91 -10.87 -5.09
C GLY A 58 11.04 -9.87 -5.37
N GLU A 59 11.79 -10.05 -6.44
CA GLU A 59 12.88 -9.17 -6.88
C GLU A 59 12.39 -8.17 -7.93
N ASN A 60 11.28 -7.48 -7.65
CA ASN A 60 10.60 -6.67 -8.65
C ASN A 60 10.94 -5.20 -8.53
N TRP A 61 11.16 -4.67 -7.33
CA TRP A 61 11.56 -3.28 -7.05
C TRP A 61 10.61 -2.29 -7.71
N ILE A 62 9.38 -2.28 -7.24
CA ILE A 62 8.32 -1.39 -7.71
C ILE A 62 8.21 -0.19 -6.78
N THR A 63 7.92 0.99 -7.33
CA THR A 63 7.76 2.21 -6.54
C THR A 63 6.43 2.89 -6.86
N TYR A 64 5.72 3.32 -5.81
CA TYR A 64 4.58 4.22 -5.90
C TYR A 64 4.89 5.48 -5.10
N HIS A 65 4.85 6.67 -5.72
CA HIS A 65 5.01 7.91 -4.99
C HIS A 65 4.20 9.07 -5.56
N HIS A 66 3.79 9.98 -4.70
CA HIS A 66 3.06 11.18 -5.06
C HIS A 66 1.80 10.89 -5.90
N ASN A 67 1.18 9.73 -5.70
CA ASN A 67 -0.10 9.43 -6.30
C ASN A 67 -1.22 9.89 -5.38
N TRP A 68 -2.34 10.32 -5.96
CA TRP A 68 -3.57 10.61 -5.26
C TRP A 68 -4.58 9.49 -5.48
N PHE A 69 -4.89 8.76 -4.43
CA PHE A 69 -5.95 7.75 -4.43
C PHE A 69 -7.23 8.35 -3.85
N ASP A 70 -8.02 8.98 -4.73
CA ASP A 70 -9.16 9.80 -4.43
C ASP A 70 -10.46 9.00 -4.55
N HIS A 71 -11.19 8.82 -3.44
CA HIS A 71 -12.46 8.09 -3.39
C HIS A 71 -12.45 6.74 -4.11
N SER A 72 -11.30 6.07 -4.13
CA SER A 72 -11.15 4.69 -4.62
C SER A 72 -11.40 3.71 -3.47
N ASP A 73 -11.98 2.53 -3.75
CA ASP A 73 -12.43 1.66 -2.67
C ASP A 73 -11.29 0.82 -2.09
N SER A 74 -10.48 0.20 -2.94
CA SER A 74 -9.46 -0.77 -2.51
C SER A 74 -8.27 -0.88 -3.45
N ARG A 75 -7.23 -1.61 -3.02
CA ARG A 75 -6.04 -1.95 -3.80
C ARG A 75 -5.22 -0.73 -4.21
N MET A 76 -4.69 -0.01 -3.25
CA MET A 76 -3.89 1.19 -3.50
C MET A 76 -2.42 1.11 -3.00
N ALA A 77 -1.63 0.06 -3.34
CA ALA A 77 -1.95 -1.10 -4.16
C ALA A 77 -2.19 -2.36 -3.32
N ARG A 78 -2.78 -3.42 -3.91
CA ARG A 78 -2.70 -4.78 -3.38
C ARG A 78 -1.44 -5.46 -3.92
N VAL A 79 -0.56 -5.91 -3.03
CA VAL A 79 0.72 -6.51 -3.40
C VAL A 79 0.74 -7.99 -3.08
N ARG A 80 1.13 -8.80 -4.07
CA ARG A 80 1.43 -10.21 -3.95
C ARG A 80 2.88 -10.45 -4.32
N THR A 81 3.60 -11.22 -3.53
CA THR A 81 4.98 -11.67 -3.79
C THR A 81 6.03 -10.57 -3.95
N MET A 82 5.71 -9.47 -4.59
CA MET A 82 6.63 -8.39 -4.98
C MET A 82 7.19 -7.60 -3.80
N SER A 83 8.32 -6.93 -4.04
CA SER A 83 8.91 -5.91 -3.16
C SER A 83 8.55 -4.53 -3.67
N VAL A 84 7.87 -3.74 -2.85
CA VAL A 84 7.29 -2.46 -3.27
C VAL A 84 7.59 -1.36 -2.27
N HIS A 85 8.12 -0.22 -2.76
CA HIS A 85 8.29 1.00 -1.99
C HIS A 85 7.15 1.97 -2.28
N MET A 86 6.49 2.45 -1.22
CA MET A 86 5.34 3.35 -1.30
C MET A 86 5.59 4.58 -0.42
N TYR A 87 5.83 5.74 -1.01
CA TYR A 87 6.09 6.96 -0.23
C TYR A 87 5.38 8.19 -0.80
N ASN A 88 5.05 9.10 0.09
CA ASN A 88 4.39 10.37 -0.25
C ASN A 88 3.14 10.22 -1.13
N ASN A 89 2.39 9.15 -0.97
CA ASN A 89 1.09 9.01 -1.61
C ASN A 89 -0.01 9.60 -0.72
N TYR A 90 -1.02 10.18 -1.32
CA TYR A 90 -2.22 10.70 -0.68
C TYR A 90 -3.39 9.75 -0.90
N TYR A 91 -3.93 9.23 0.19
CA TYR A 91 -5.08 8.33 0.24
C TYR A 91 -6.24 9.09 0.84
N GLN A 92 -7.32 9.29 0.08
CA GLN A 92 -8.45 10.10 0.50
C GLN A 92 -9.78 9.36 0.35
N HIS A 93 -10.55 9.27 1.44
CA HIS A 93 -11.90 8.68 1.46
C HIS A 93 -11.96 7.28 0.81
N ASN A 94 -11.10 6.37 1.24
CA ASN A 94 -11.07 5.00 0.72
C ASN A 94 -11.93 4.08 1.61
N ASP A 95 -12.93 3.44 1.01
CA ASP A 95 -14.01 2.78 1.74
C ASP A 95 -13.64 1.39 2.29
N VAL A 96 -12.78 0.64 1.62
CA VAL A 96 -12.46 -0.74 2.00
C VAL A 96 -11.09 -0.83 2.64
N TYR A 97 -10.01 -0.58 1.89
CA TYR A 97 -8.65 -0.48 2.42
C TYR A 97 -7.71 0.25 1.47
N GLY A 98 -6.64 0.81 2.02
CA GLY A 98 -5.56 1.45 1.28
C GLY A 98 -4.56 0.44 0.71
N ILE A 99 -3.49 0.17 1.45
CA ILE A 99 -2.40 -0.74 1.07
C ILE A 99 -2.68 -2.14 1.60
N GLY A 100 -2.51 -3.16 0.75
CA GLY A 100 -2.72 -4.55 1.12
C GLY A 100 -1.54 -5.46 0.80
N ALA A 101 -1.03 -6.21 1.79
CA ALA A 101 0.06 -7.15 1.63
C ALA A 101 -0.42 -8.59 1.68
N THR A 102 -0.13 -9.38 0.65
CA THR A 102 -0.51 -10.80 0.58
C THR A 102 0.62 -11.64 -0.03
N SER A 103 0.49 -12.95 0.05
CA SER A 103 1.30 -13.94 -0.66
C SER A 103 2.81 -13.78 -0.47
N GLY A 104 3.23 -13.32 0.72
CA GLY A 104 4.64 -13.18 1.06
C GLY A 104 5.32 -11.94 0.49
N SER A 105 4.57 -10.91 0.11
CA SER A 105 5.12 -9.61 -0.32
C SER A 105 5.88 -8.89 0.79
N SER A 106 6.79 -8.00 0.38
CA SER A 106 7.47 -7.05 1.26
C SER A 106 7.15 -5.62 0.81
N ILE A 107 6.56 -4.81 1.68
CA ILE A 107 6.21 -3.42 1.37
C ILE A 107 6.92 -2.50 2.34
N PHE A 108 7.71 -1.55 1.84
CA PHE A 108 8.16 -0.41 2.62
C PHE A 108 7.25 0.78 2.33
N MET A 109 6.59 1.28 3.36
CA MET A 109 5.74 2.45 3.23
C MET A 109 6.18 3.55 4.18
N GLU A 110 6.41 4.75 3.64
CA GLU A 110 6.86 5.88 4.45
C GLU A 110 6.24 7.21 4.01
N SER A 111 6.04 8.09 4.98
CA SER A 111 5.59 9.46 4.75
C SER A 111 4.35 9.58 3.84
N ASN A 112 3.45 8.60 3.89
CA ASN A 112 2.16 8.68 3.20
C ASN A 112 1.12 9.38 4.08
N TYR A 113 0.11 9.98 3.46
CA TYR A 113 -0.98 10.64 4.15
C TYR A 113 -2.32 9.95 3.86
N PHE A 114 -2.99 9.50 4.90
CA PHE A 114 -4.28 8.83 4.83
C PHE A 114 -5.36 9.72 5.47
N ASP A 115 -6.29 10.20 4.66
CA ASP A 115 -7.40 11.07 5.07
C ASP A 115 -8.73 10.33 4.99
N ALA A 116 -9.38 10.15 6.12
CA ALA A 116 -10.67 9.45 6.22
C ALA A 116 -10.66 8.04 5.59
N VAL A 117 -9.57 7.30 5.75
CA VAL A 117 -9.42 5.92 5.27
C VAL A 117 -9.78 4.93 6.38
N LYS A 118 -10.72 4.02 6.13
CA LYS A 118 -11.21 3.04 7.11
C LYS A 118 -10.11 2.10 7.60
N ARG A 119 -9.39 1.48 6.68
CA ARG A 119 -8.28 0.55 6.92
C ARG A 119 -7.11 0.98 6.04
N PRO A 120 -6.22 1.83 6.55
CA PRO A 120 -5.13 2.36 5.72
C PRO A 120 -4.16 1.27 5.26
N ILE A 121 -3.94 0.27 6.10
CA ILE A 121 -2.94 -0.78 5.93
C ILE A 121 -3.56 -2.09 6.34
N MET A 122 -3.34 -3.15 5.56
CA MET A 122 -3.80 -4.49 5.89
C MET A 122 -2.80 -5.56 5.43
N SER A 123 -2.63 -6.60 6.24
CA SER A 123 -1.96 -7.84 5.83
C SER A 123 -2.94 -9.00 5.88
N SER A 124 -2.91 -9.86 4.86
CA SER A 124 -3.88 -10.95 4.73
C SER A 124 -3.80 -11.95 5.86
N LEU A 125 -4.96 -12.35 6.37
CA LEU A 125 -5.17 -13.33 7.45
C LEU A 125 -4.49 -12.98 8.78
N GLN A 126 -4.21 -11.70 9.00
CA GLN A 126 -3.72 -11.18 10.28
C GLN A 126 -4.18 -9.73 10.48
N GLY A 127 -3.88 -9.18 11.66
CA GLY A 127 -4.27 -7.81 12.00
C GLY A 127 -5.77 -7.59 11.79
N THR A 128 -6.11 -6.50 11.13
CA THR A 128 -7.51 -6.15 10.87
C THR A 128 -8.23 -7.09 9.91
N ASP A 129 -7.52 -7.78 8.99
CA ASP A 129 -8.13 -8.77 8.10
C ASP A 129 -8.60 -10.02 8.85
N ALA A 130 -7.89 -10.42 9.92
CA ALA A 130 -8.29 -11.55 10.77
C ALA A 130 -9.55 -11.27 11.58
N MET A 131 -9.99 -10.02 11.68
CA MET A 131 -11.18 -9.62 12.45
C MET A 131 -12.50 -9.86 11.70
N GLY A 132 -12.48 -10.34 10.46
CA GLY A 132 -13.66 -10.99 9.93
C GLY A 132 -14.21 -10.61 8.58
N ASP A 133 -13.64 -9.70 7.81
CA ASP A 133 -14.28 -9.28 6.55
C ASP A 133 -13.84 -10.07 5.31
N GLY A 134 -12.85 -10.96 5.43
CA GLY A 134 -12.41 -11.83 4.32
C GLY A 134 -11.95 -11.07 3.07
N THR A 135 -11.23 -9.97 3.25
CA THR A 135 -10.90 -9.03 2.17
C THR A 135 -9.96 -9.60 1.11
N PHE A 136 -9.12 -10.57 1.45
CA PHE A 136 -8.04 -11.07 0.60
C PHE A 136 -8.18 -12.52 0.13
N SER A 137 -9.31 -13.08 -0.04
CA SER A 137 -9.47 -14.41 -0.65
C SER A 137 -8.63 -15.55 0.02
N GLY A 138 -8.32 -15.44 1.30
CA GLY A 138 -7.59 -16.45 2.08
C GLY A 138 -6.12 -16.64 1.69
N GLU A 139 -5.48 -15.70 1.03
CA GLU A 139 -4.06 -15.75 0.72
C GLU A 139 -3.21 -15.57 1.98
N LYS A 140 -2.03 -16.21 2.07
CA LYS A 140 -1.08 -15.95 3.16
C LYS A 140 -0.69 -14.47 3.22
N GLY A 141 -0.29 -13.98 4.40
CA GLY A 141 0.12 -12.60 4.59
C GLY A 141 1.40 -12.19 3.85
N GLY A 142 1.62 -10.89 3.75
CA GLY A 142 2.90 -10.26 3.45
C GLY A 142 3.29 -9.33 4.58
N LEU A 143 4.53 -8.86 4.64
CA LEU A 143 4.99 -7.92 5.65
C LEU A 143 5.09 -6.51 5.12
N ILE A 144 4.62 -5.58 5.95
CA ILE A 144 4.70 -4.14 5.72
C ILE A 144 5.60 -3.54 6.80
N LYS A 145 6.66 -2.86 6.38
CA LYS A 145 7.46 -1.95 7.22
C LYS A 145 6.90 -0.55 7.05
N ALA A 146 6.61 0.15 8.14
CA ALA A 146 5.96 1.46 8.12
C ALA A 146 6.79 2.51 8.87
N TYR A 147 6.95 3.70 8.27
CA TYR A 147 7.65 4.83 8.86
C TYR A 147 6.95 6.16 8.56
N GLY A 148 6.72 6.98 9.57
CA GLY A 148 6.31 8.38 9.40
C GLY A 148 4.99 8.62 8.64
N ASN A 149 4.08 7.64 8.60
CA ASN A 149 2.79 7.80 7.93
C ASN A 149 1.79 8.54 8.82
N VAL A 150 0.93 9.36 8.21
CA VAL A 150 -0.11 10.15 8.90
C VAL A 150 -1.49 9.56 8.65
N PHE A 151 -2.27 9.40 9.72
CA PHE A 151 -3.67 8.96 9.68
C PHE A 151 -4.57 10.08 10.19
N ALA A 152 -5.12 10.87 9.29
CA ALA A 152 -5.98 12.03 9.58
C ALA A 152 -7.46 11.69 9.46
N ASN A 153 -8.30 12.51 10.07
CA ASN A 153 -9.77 12.46 9.97
C ASN A 153 -10.34 11.03 10.09
N LYS A 154 -9.80 10.25 11.04
CA LYS A 154 -10.14 8.84 11.23
C LYS A 154 -11.65 8.65 11.34
N PRO A 155 -12.28 7.84 10.46
CA PRO A 155 -13.71 7.55 10.57
C PRO A 155 -14.00 6.69 11.80
N ALA A 156 -15.26 6.63 12.24
CA ALA A 156 -15.66 5.89 13.44
C ALA A 156 -15.32 4.38 13.39
N ASN A 157 -15.20 3.82 12.20
CA ASN A 157 -14.83 2.44 11.93
C ASN A 157 -13.35 2.29 11.50
N PHE A 158 -12.51 3.27 11.81
CA PHE A 158 -11.06 3.18 11.59
C PHE A 158 -10.48 1.96 12.30
N SER A 159 -9.64 1.22 11.61
CA SER A 159 -8.99 0.03 12.16
C SER A 159 -7.56 -0.12 11.61
N TYR A 160 -6.61 -0.26 12.51
CA TYR A 160 -5.20 -0.51 12.24
C TYR A 160 -4.55 -1.08 13.50
N ILE A 161 -3.80 -2.16 13.37
CA ILE A 161 -3.12 -2.84 14.47
C ILE A 161 -1.61 -2.88 14.16
N PRO A 162 -0.80 -2.00 14.81
CA PRO A 162 0.66 -2.04 14.67
C PRO A 162 1.26 -3.24 15.43
N TYR A 163 2.45 -3.67 15.03
CA TYR A 163 3.20 -4.76 15.71
C TYR A 163 3.41 -4.51 17.21
N ALA A 164 3.63 -3.26 17.60
CA ALA A 164 3.82 -2.90 19.02
C ALA A 164 2.57 -3.16 19.87
N GLU A 165 1.38 -3.10 19.29
CA GLU A 165 0.11 -3.39 19.95
C GLU A 165 -0.18 -4.90 19.99
N ASN A 166 0.09 -5.62 18.91
CA ASN A 166 -0.10 -7.06 18.82
C ASN A 166 1.00 -7.70 17.96
N ASN A 167 2.02 -8.26 18.60
CA ASN A 167 3.18 -8.82 17.91
C ASN A 167 2.94 -10.20 17.24
N THR A 168 1.75 -10.75 17.40
CA THR A 168 1.36 -12.02 16.77
C THR A 168 0.49 -11.79 15.53
N SER A 169 -0.43 -10.82 15.59
CA SER A 169 -1.41 -10.54 14.54
C SER A 169 -1.51 -9.03 14.33
N PHE A 170 -0.83 -8.51 13.34
CA PHE A 170 -0.62 -7.07 13.10
C PHE A 170 -0.73 -6.74 11.62
N ASP A 171 -0.99 -5.47 11.30
CA ASP A 171 -1.06 -4.98 9.92
C ASP A 171 0.31 -4.52 9.40
N ALA A 172 1.12 -3.87 10.24
CA ALA A 172 2.45 -3.41 9.87
C ALA A 172 3.43 -3.41 11.05
N TYR A 173 4.72 -3.52 10.74
CA TYR A 173 5.83 -3.32 11.65
C TYR A 173 6.31 -1.87 11.53
N GLU A 174 6.07 -1.08 12.55
CA GLU A 174 6.48 0.32 12.60
C GLU A 174 7.93 0.46 13.08
N VAL A 175 8.69 1.32 12.41
CA VAL A 175 10.06 1.67 12.78
C VAL A 175 10.16 3.15 13.14
N SER A 176 11.17 3.50 13.94
CA SER A 176 11.46 4.89 14.36
C SER A 176 12.43 5.61 13.42
N ASP A 177 13.15 4.85 12.59
CA ASP A 177 14.06 5.34 11.57
C ASP A 177 13.92 4.49 10.30
N PRO A 178 13.88 5.10 9.09
CA PRO A 178 13.68 4.35 7.85
C PRO A 178 14.84 3.37 7.55
N SER A 179 16.03 3.58 8.12
CA SER A 179 17.17 2.66 7.96
C SER A 179 17.10 1.42 8.85
N GLU A 180 16.16 1.34 9.79
CA GLU A 180 15.99 0.16 10.62
C GLU A 180 15.54 -1.04 9.81
N GLN A 181 16.10 -2.22 10.13
CA GLN A 181 15.67 -3.49 9.54
C GLN A 181 14.57 -4.15 10.37
N VAL A 182 13.63 -4.79 9.70
CA VAL A 182 12.68 -5.67 10.37
C VAL A 182 13.40 -6.97 10.75
N PRO A 183 13.41 -7.38 12.03
CA PRO A 183 14.04 -8.62 12.46
C PRO A 183 13.47 -9.84 11.75
N SER A 184 14.31 -10.79 11.38
CA SER A 184 13.88 -12.05 10.71
C SER A 184 12.96 -12.93 11.56
N SER A 185 12.90 -12.68 12.87
CA SER A 185 11.96 -13.32 13.81
C SER A 185 10.53 -12.79 13.66
N VAL A 186 10.35 -11.59 13.12
CA VAL A 186 9.03 -11.03 12.81
C VAL A 186 8.51 -11.70 11.56
N LYS A 187 7.38 -12.37 11.68
CA LYS A 187 6.80 -13.18 10.59
C LYS A 187 5.31 -12.99 10.50
N THR A 188 4.79 -13.20 9.30
CA THR A 188 3.34 -13.27 9.11
C THR A 188 2.73 -14.43 9.87
N LEU A 189 1.54 -14.22 10.43
CA LEU A 189 0.79 -15.23 11.18
C LEU A 189 0.49 -16.46 10.30
N VAL A 190 0.06 -16.24 9.07
CA VAL A 190 -0.19 -17.30 8.10
C VAL A 190 0.84 -17.24 6.98
N GLY A 191 1.58 -18.34 6.83
CA GLY A 191 2.64 -18.48 5.82
C GLY A 191 4.05 -18.24 6.36
N GLY A 192 4.21 -17.69 7.57
CA GLY A 192 5.51 -17.52 8.23
C GLY A 192 6.54 -16.71 7.43
N THR A 193 6.10 -15.79 6.60
CA THR A 193 6.98 -14.97 5.73
C THR A 193 7.63 -13.88 6.54
N SER A 194 8.95 -13.69 6.37
CA SER A 194 9.72 -12.57 6.90
C SER A 194 9.78 -11.43 5.89
N TYR A 195 10.04 -10.22 6.37
CA TYR A 195 10.36 -9.07 5.52
C TYR A 195 11.76 -9.21 4.93
N ASN A 196 11.93 -8.89 3.66
CA ASN A 196 13.21 -9.10 2.97
C ASN A 196 14.23 -7.95 3.12
N ASN A 197 13.86 -6.87 3.79
CA ASN A 197 14.71 -5.70 4.05
C ASN A 197 15.36 -5.10 2.77
N PHE A 198 14.67 -5.16 1.63
CA PHE A 198 15.18 -4.64 0.35
C PHE A 198 15.49 -3.14 0.41
N ASP A 199 14.71 -2.39 1.18
CA ASP A 199 14.78 -0.95 1.34
C ASP A 199 16.04 -0.47 2.07
N THR A 200 16.67 -1.34 2.88
CA THR A 200 17.95 -1.04 3.56
C THR A 200 19.18 -1.56 2.81
N ASN A 201 18.98 -2.19 1.66
CA ASN A 201 20.07 -2.68 0.82
C ASN A 201 20.50 -1.60 -0.18
N SER A 202 21.65 -0.96 0.07
CA SER A 202 22.18 0.13 -0.75
C SER A 202 22.50 -0.25 -2.21
N SER A 203 22.59 -1.55 -2.53
CA SER A 203 22.76 -2.00 -3.91
C SER A 203 21.46 -2.11 -4.68
N LEU A 204 20.33 -2.07 -3.99
CA LEU A 204 18.98 -2.22 -4.56
C LEU A 204 18.20 -0.91 -4.51
N MET A 205 18.34 -0.18 -3.40
CA MET A 205 17.57 1.03 -3.16
C MET A 205 18.18 2.23 -3.89
N TYR A 206 17.36 2.97 -4.59
CA TYR A 206 17.74 4.20 -5.27
C TYR A 206 17.81 5.38 -4.28
N ALA A 207 18.51 6.45 -4.68
CA ALA A 207 18.50 7.69 -3.90
C ALA A 207 17.19 8.45 -4.12
N TYR A 208 16.57 8.89 -3.03
CA TYR A 208 15.34 9.69 -3.03
C TYR A 208 15.32 10.58 -1.79
N ALA A 209 14.42 11.54 -1.77
CA ALA A 209 14.10 12.35 -0.59
C ALA A 209 12.58 12.34 -0.42
N ALA A 210 12.10 11.79 0.68
CA ALA A 210 10.69 11.84 1.00
C ALA A 210 10.33 13.24 1.54
N ASP A 211 9.20 13.78 1.09
CA ASP A 211 8.59 14.96 1.68
C ASP A 211 7.98 14.59 3.05
N LYS A 212 7.72 15.60 3.87
CA LYS A 212 7.01 15.39 5.12
C LYS A 212 5.58 14.92 4.82
N ALA A 213 5.11 13.92 5.54
CA ALA A 213 3.80 13.36 5.31
C ALA A 213 2.67 14.40 5.37
N GLU A 214 2.78 15.38 6.29
CA GLU A 214 1.79 16.44 6.46
C GLU A 214 1.68 17.38 5.24
N ASP A 215 2.72 17.50 4.44
CA ASP A 215 2.76 18.36 3.27
C ASP A 215 2.23 17.64 2.00
N VAL A 216 2.15 16.30 2.04
CA VAL A 216 1.77 15.48 0.89
C VAL A 216 0.43 15.86 0.26
N PRO A 217 -0.66 16.11 1.01
CA PRO A 217 -1.93 16.52 0.40
C PRO A 217 -1.77 17.76 -0.46
N SER A 218 -1.13 18.81 0.06
CA SER A 218 -0.97 20.07 -0.66
C SER A 218 -0.05 19.94 -1.88
N ILE A 219 1.00 19.12 -1.80
CA ILE A 219 1.91 18.83 -2.92
C ILE A 219 1.16 18.10 -4.02
N VAL A 220 0.44 17.04 -3.67
CA VAL A 220 -0.25 16.19 -4.65
C VAL A 220 -1.44 16.91 -5.28
N GLU A 221 -2.28 17.57 -4.47
CA GLU A 221 -3.42 18.35 -4.99
C GLU A 221 -2.98 19.53 -5.84
N GLY A 222 -1.92 20.24 -5.43
CA GLY A 222 -1.36 21.36 -6.20
C GLY A 222 -0.86 20.94 -7.58
N PHE A 223 -0.47 19.69 -7.75
CA PHE A 223 -0.07 19.13 -9.03
C PHE A 223 -1.26 18.91 -9.99
N TYR A 224 -2.46 18.61 -9.45
CA TYR A 224 -3.68 18.34 -10.21
C TYR A 224 -4.68 19.49 -10.25
N GLY A 225 -4.46 20.52 -9.43
CA GLY A 225 -5.40 21.61 -9.22
C GLY A 225 -5.09 22.89 -10.01
N ALA A 226 -4.15 22.87 -10.94
CA ALA A 226 -3.78 24.02 -11.75
C ALA A 226 -4.56 24.08 -13.05
#